data_ead8d38bb14ab0f8702bdeafea3ea9d5
#
_entry.id   ead8d38bb14ab0f8702bdeafea3ea9d5
#
_cell.length_a   1.000
_cell.length_b   1.000
_cell.length_c   1.000
_cell.angle_alpha   90.00
_cell.angle_beta   90.00
_cell.angle_gamma   90.00
#
_symmetry.space_group_name_H-M   'P 1'
#
loop_
_entity.id
_entity.type
_entity.pdbx_description
1 polymer ?
#
loop_
_entity_poly.entity_id
_entity_poly.type
_entity_poly.pdbx_seq_one_letter_code
_entity_poly.pdbx_strand_id
1 'polypeptide(L)'
;MLTHDDDRYEDEVAWWALRPEVKLGPPSWHWVERAMASIRLLERPGALEAVQTPILLLATTADQLVSTKRVIADSKRLLHAETLIFGKEAAHELLREADGVRDQCLKRIDAFLDQHAPRP
;
A
#
# COMPACT_ATOMS: atom_id res chain seq x y z
N MET A 1 9.22 -7.44 8.47
CA MET A 1 10.15 -6.56 7.73
C MET A 1 9.31 -5.61 6.89
N LEU A 2 9.56 -4.31 6.97
CA LEU A 2 8.82 -3.28 6.25
C LEU A 2 9.46 -2.98 4.89
N THR A 3 10.78 -2.89 4.84
CA THR A 3 11.61 -2.71 3.64
C THR A 3 12.87 -3.56 3.75
N HIS A 4 13.54 -3.83 2.63
CA HIS A 4 14.85 -4.47 2.56
C HIS A 4 16.01 -3.46 2.54
N ASP A 5 15.71 -2.17 2.52
CA ASP A 5 16.70 -1.08 2.52
C ASP A 5 16.92 -0.60 3.96
N ASP A 6 18.07 -0.95 4.53
CA ASP A 6 18.38 -0.64 5.92
C ASP A 6 18.51 0.86 6.17
N ASP A 7 19.12 1.62 5.24
CA ASP A 7 19.27 3.08 5.36
C ASP A 7 17.89 3.76 5.43
N ARG A 8 16.95 3.33 4.61
CA ARG A 8 15.58 3.86 4.61
C ARG A 8 14.76 3.39 5.80
N TYR A 9 15.07 2.24 6.34
CA TYR A 9 14.49 1.80 7.61
C TYR A 9 14.97 2.66 8.79
N GLU A 10 16.26 3.02 8.79
CA GLU A 10 16.85 3.85 9.84
C GLU A 10 16.35 5.30 9.85
N ASP A 11 15.84 5.82 8.72
CA ASP A 11 15.21 7.15 8.65
C ASP A 11 14.11 7.32 9.70
N GLU A 12 13.31 6.30 9.94
CA GLU A 12 12.23 6.33 10.93
C GLU A 12 12.80 6.47 12.36
N VAL A 13 13.87 5.75 12.64
CA VAL A 13 14.54 5.80 13.94
C VAL A 13 15.18 7.18 14.17
N ALA A 14 15.79 7.74 13.13
CA ALA A 14 16.35 9.09 13.17
C ALA A 14 15.28 10.16 13.45
N TRP A 15 14.11 10.06 12.79
CA TRP A 15 12.99 10.94 13.07
C TRP A 15 12.46 10.81 14.49
N TRP A 16 12.37 9.61 15.06
CA TRP A 16 11.97 9.42 16.46
C TRP A 16 12.95 10.03 17.45
N ALA A 17 14.25 10.06 17.11
CA ALA A 17 15.26 10.74 17.93
C ALA A 17 15.13 12.26 17.88
N LEU A 18 14.85 12.83 16.69
CA LEU A 18 14.70 14.26 16.48
C LEU A 18 13.34 14.79 16.97
N ARG A 19 12.30 14.02 16.81
CA ARG A 19 10.90 14.39 17.07
C ARG A 19 10.17 13.26 17.81
N PRO A 20 10.44 13.07 19.11
CA PRO A 20 9.84 11.97 19.87
C PRO A 20 8.30 11.93 19.85
N GLU A 21 7.67 13.09 19.62
CA GLU A 21 6.21 13.22 19.53
C GLU A 21 5.60 12.53 18.31
N VAL A 22 6.38 12.20 17.27
CA VAL A 22 5.87 11.46 16.10
C VAL A 22 5.90 9.95 16.30
N LYS A 23 6.53 9.46 17.38
CA LYS A 23 6.59 8.04 17.68
C LYS A 23 5.24 7.52 18.15
N LEU A 24 4.59 6.75 17.29
CA LEU A 24 3.30 6.15 17.60
C LEU A 24 3.47 4.87 18.44
N GLY A 25 2.53 4.64 19.33
CA GLY A 25 2.37 3.36 20.02
C GLY A 25 1.64 2.31 19.15
N PRO A 26 1.40 1.12 19.68
CA PRO A 26 0.62 0.09 18.99
C PRO A 26 -0.82 0.57 18.77
N PRO A 27 -1.51 0.02 17.75
CA PRO A 27 -2.90 0.38 17.47
C PRO A 27 -3.79 0.06 18.68
N SER A 28 -4.73 0.98 18.97
CA SER A 28 -5.73 0.75 20.01
C SER A 28 -6.74 -0.32 19.59
N TRP A 29 -7.39 -0.99 20.54
CA TRP A 29 -8.48 -1.93 20.26
C TRP A 29 -9.62 -1.29 19.47
N HIS A 30 -9.93 -0.03 19.71
CA HIS A 30 -10.93 0.70 18.95
C HIS A 30 -10.52 0.89 17.48
N TRP A 31 -9.24 1.20 17.23
CA TRP A 31 -8.72 1.27 15.86
C TRP A 31 -8.84 -0.07 15.13
N VAL A 32 -8.46 -1.17 15.79
CA VAL A 32 -8.57 -2.53 15.24
C VAL A 32 -10.02 -2.86 14.91
N GLU A 33 -10.95 -2.57 15.83
CA GLU A 33 -12.39 -2.78 15.61
C GLU A 33 -12.89 -2.02 14.38
N ARG A 34 -12.51 -0.73 14.22
CA ARG A 34 -12.91 0.09 13.06
C ARG A 34 -12.30 -0.40 11.77
N ALA A 35 -11.03 -0.81 11.78
CA ALA A 35 -10.36 -1.41 10.63
C ALA A 35 -11.09 -2.68 10.16
N MET A 36 -11.42 -3.58 11.10
CA MET A 36 -12.16 -4.80 10.78
C MET A 36 -13.58 -4.53 10.30
N ALA A 37 -14.25 -3.49 10.82
CA ALA A 37 -15.54 -3.07 10.33
C ALA A 37 -15.48 -2.55 8.89
N SER A 38 -14.45 -1.78 8.54
CA SER A 38 -14.21 -1.29 7.17
C SER A 38 -13.93 -2.45 6.20
N ILE A 39 -13.12 -3.43 6.60
CA ILE A 39 -12.85 -4.63 5.80
C ILE A 39 -14.16 -5.35 5.48
N ARG A 40 -15.03 -5.57 6.49
CA ARG A 40 -16.33 -6.22 6.28
C ARG A 40 -17.25 -5.45 5.31
N LEU A 41 -17.16 -4.11 5.26
CA LEU A 41 -17.90 -3.31 4.28
C LEU A 41 -17.41 -3.59 2.86
N LEU A 42 -16.08 -3.63 2.65
CA LEU A 42 -15.49 -3.92 1.35
C LEU A 42 -15.79 -5.36 0.87
N GLU A 43 -15.99 -6.29 1.81
CA GLU A 43 -16.35 -7.68 1.50
C GLU A 43 -17.77 -7.85 0.97
N ARG A 44 -18.66 -6.89 1.20
CA ARG A 44 -20.05 -6.97 0.74
C ARG A 44 -20.11 -7.03 -0.80
N PRO A 45 -20.97 -7.90 -1.38
CA PRO A 45 -21.22 -7.89 -2.81
C PRO A 45 -21.67 -6.49 -3.27
N GLY A 46 -21.14 -6.01 -4.38
CA GLY A 46 -21.44 -4.69 -4.94
C GLY A 46 -20.62 -3.55 -4.35
N ALA A 47 -19.92 -3.71 -3.22
CA ALA A 47 -19.18 -2.61 -2.58
C ALA A 47 -17.98 -2.16 -3.42
N LEU A 48 -17.14 -3.08 -3.86
CA LEU A 48 -15.99 -2.78 -4.72
C LEU A 48 -16.42 -2.60 -6.17
N GLU A 49 -17.39 -3.35 -6.62
CA GLU A 49 -17.93 -3.29 -7.97
C GLU A 49 -18.61 -1.94 -8.30
N ALA A 50 -19.06 -1.20 -7.29
CA ALA A 50 -19.65 0.14 -7.45
C ALA A 50 -18.60 1.25 -7.60
N VAL A 51 -17.32 0.98 -7.34
CA VAL A 51 -16.25 1.99 -7.44
C VAL A 51 -15.96 2.31 -8.89
N GLN A 52 -16.18 3.56 -9.29
CA GLN A 52 -15.92 4.06 -10.65
C GLN A 52 -14.57 4.76 -10.79
N THR A 53 -13.96 5.16 -9.69
CA THR A 53 -12.66 5.83 -9.69
C THR A 53 -11.58 4.85 -10.13
N PRO A 54 -10.71 5.23 -11.09
CA PRO A 54 -9.52 4.44 -11.41
C PRO A 54 -8.63 4.25 -10.19
N ILE A 55 -8.13 3.04 -9.98
CA ILE A 55 -7.30 2.68 -8.84
C ILE A 55 -6.04 1.95 -9.32
N LEU A 56 -4.87 2.41 -8.90
CA LEU A 56 -3.63 1.68 -9.03
C LEU A 56 -3.29 1.01 -7.70
N LEU A 57 -3.12 -0.31 -7.72
CA LEU A 57 -2.72 -1.11 -6.57
C LEU A 57 -1.29 -1.60 -6.76
N LEU A 58 -0.42 -1.21 -5.84
CA LEU A 58 0.95 -1.69 -5.74
C LEU A 58 1.04 -2.65 -4.57
N ALA A 59 1.55 -3.85 -4.77
CA ALA A 59 1.63 -4.86 -3.71
C ALA A 59 2.83 -5.80 -3.92
N THR A 60 3.15 -6.58 -2.89
CA THR A 60 4.15 -7.64 -2.96
C THR A 60 3.59 -8.95 -2.43
N THR A 61 3.98 -10.08 -3.03
CA THR A 61 3.60 -11.40 -2.53
C THR A 61 4.35 -11.80 -1.25
N ALA A 62 5.39 -11.06 -0.87
CA ALA A 62 6.15 -11.26 0.36
C ALA A 62 5.67 -10.39 1.53
N ASP A 63 4.54 -9.69 1.39
CA ASP A 63 3.97 -8.87 2.45
C ASP A 63 3.62 -9.71 3.69
N GLN A 64 4.11 -9.27 4.85
CA GLN A 64 3.88 -9.93 6.14
C GLN A 64 2.83 -9.22 7.01
N LEU A 65 2.35 -8.05 6.59
CA LEU A 65 1.37 -7.25 7.33
C LEU A 65 -0.04 -7.39 6.76
N VAL A 66 -0.16 -7.45 5.43
CA VAL A 66 -1.45 -7.60 4.75
C VAL A 66 -1.49 -8.84 3.86
N SER A 67 -2.68 -9.35 3.64
CA SER A 67 -2.88 -10.51 2.77
C SER A 67 -2.88 -10.09 1.30
N THR A 68 -1.75 -10.24 0.60
CA THR A 68 -1.65 -9.97 -0.84
C THR A 68 -2.62 -10.82 -1.66
N LYS A 69 -2.89 -12.06 -1.22
CA LYS A 69 -3.93 -12.89 -1.83
C LYS A 69 -5.29 -12.19 -1.81
N ARG A 70 -5.60 -11.50 -0.71
CA ARG A 70 -6.85 -10.74 -0.57
C ARG A 70 -6.81 -9.49 -1.44
N VAL A 71 -5.72 -8.74 -1.44
CA VAL A 71 -5.53 -7.56 -2.32
C VAL A 71 -5.77 -7.92 -3.78
N ILE A 72 -5.18 -9.03 -4.27
CA ILE A 72 -5.39 -9.52 -5.63
C ILE A 72 -6.84 -9.95 -5.89
N ALA A 73 -7.50 -10.58 -4.91
CA ALA A 73 -8.89 -10.96 -5.06
C ALA A 73 -9.81 -9.74 -5.15
N ASP A 74 -9.58 -8.75 -4.31
CA ASP A 74 -10.37 -7.52 -4.28
C ASP A 74 -10.10 -6.62 -5.50
N SER A 75 -8.87 -6.58 -6.01
CA SER A 75 -8.55 -5.85 -7.25
C SER A 75 -9.35 -6.34 -8.46
N LYS A 76 -9.67 -7.64 -8.51
CA LYS A 76 -10.48 -8.23 -9.58
C LYS A 76 -11.96 -7.86 -9.50
N ARG A 77 -12.42 -7.35 -8.36
CA ARG A 77 -13.78 -6.86 -8.15
C ARG A 77 -13.94 -5.38 -8.52
N LEU A 78 -12.82 -4.65 -8.60
CA LEU A 78 -12.79 -3.24 -9.02
C LEU A 78 -12.84 -3.15 -10.54
N LEU A 79 -13.75 -2.35 -11.09
CA LEU A 79 -13.95 -2.23 -12.55
C LEU A 79 -12.76 -1.56 -13.26
N HIS A 80 -12.10 -0.63 -12.59
CA HIS A 80 -11.04 0.21 -13.15
C HIS A 80 -9.75 0.10 -12.33
N ALA A 81 -9.37 -1.13 -11.94
CA ALA A 81 -8.15 -1.36 -11.20
C ALA A 81 -7.01 -1.83 -12.10
N GLU A 82 -5.86 -1.22 -11.89
CA GLU A 82 -4.58 -1.66 -12.42
C GLU A 82 -3.69 -2.16 -11.27
N THR A 83 -2.88 -3.18 -11.52
CA THR A 83 -2.04 -3.76 -10.47
C THR A 83 -0.59 -3.86 -10.92
N LEU A 84 0.35 -3.59 -9.98
CA LEU A 84 1.75 -3.94 -10.09
C LEU A 84 2.11 -4.78 -8.86
N ILE A 85 2.46 -6.04 -9.08
CA ILE A 85 2.72 -7.01 -8.01
C ILE A 85 4.17 -7.44 -8.06
N PHE A 86 4.89 -7.20 -6.97
CA PHE A 86 6.26 -7.65 -6.77
C PHE A 86 6.30 -9.04 -6.11
N GLY A 87 7.45 -9.68 -6.19
CA GLY A 87 7.78 -10.92 -5.50
C GLY A 87 8.54 -10.70 -4.20
N LYS A 88 9.54 -11.54 -3.97
CA LYS A 88 10.37 -11.52 -2.75
C LYS A 88 11.36 -10.34 -2.70
N GLU A 89 11.55 -9.64 -3.79
CA GLU A 89 12.41 -8.47 -3.93
C GLU A 89 11.84 -7.22 -3.25
N ALA A 90 10.60 -7.27 -2.76
CA ALA A 90 9.95 -6.15 -2.11
C ALA A 90 9.21 -6.58 -0.85
N ALA A 91 9.23 -5.75 0.19
CA ALA A 91 8.44 -5.90 1.42
C ALA A 91 7.23 -4.96 1.41
N HIS A 92 6.63 -4.69 2.58
CA HIS A 92 5.37 -3.95 2.71
C HIS A 92 5.45 -2.50 2.19
N GLU A 93 6.54 -1.80 2.48
CA GLU A 93 6.70 -0.37 2.16
C GLU A 93 7.41 -0.17 0.83
N LEU A 94 6.73 -0.44 -0.28
CA LEU A 94 7.28 -0.44 -1.64
C LEU A 94 8.02 0.85 -2.03
N LEU A 95 7.55 2.02 -1.58
CA LEU A 95 8.21 3.30 -1.87
C LEU A 95 9.43 3.56 -0.98
N ARG A 96 9.64 2.74 0.04
CA ARG A 96 10.84 2.73 0.89
C ARG A 96 11.79 1.58 0.56
N GLU A 97 11.50 0.80 -0.47
CA GLU A 97 12.41 -0.22 -0.97
C GLU A 97 13.61 0.38 -1.70
N ALA A 98 14.64 -0.44 -1.94
CA ALA A 98 15.79 -0.09 -2.76
C ALA A 98 15.35 0.47 -4.11
N ASP A 99 16.19 1.32 -4.72
CA ASP A 99 15.88 2.10 -5.92
C ASP A 99 15.27 1.27 -7.05
N GLY A 100 15.72 0.03 -7.25
CA GLY A 100 15.18 -0.82 -8.30
C GLY A 100 13.69 -1.13 -8.20
N VAL A 101 13.15 -1.25 -6.99
CA VAL A 101 11.71 -1.47 -6.72
C VAL A 101 10.99 -0.12 -6.68
N ARG A 102 11.53 0.84 -5.91
CA ARG A 102 10.94 2.16 -5.76
C ARG A 102 10.72 2.86 -7.10
N ASP A 103 11.74 2.87 -7.96
CA ASP A 103 11.67 3.57 -9.24
C ASP A 103 10.67 2.94 -10.20
N GLN A 104 10.48 1.61 -10.14
CA GLN A 104 9.39 0.94 -10.87
C GLN A 104 8.01 1.39 -10.34
N CYS A 105 7.85 1.50 -9.02
CA CYS A 105 6.63 2.02 -8.42
C CYS A 105 6.34 3.45 -8.88
N LEU A 106 7.33 4.36 -8.78
CA LEU A 106 7.20 5.77 -9.16
C LEU A 106 6.86 5.90 -10.64
N LYS A 107 7.56 5.18 -11.52
CA LYS A 107 7.26 5.17 -12.96
C LYS A 107 5.83 4.71 -13.24
N ARG A 108 5.34 3.71 -12.50
CA ARG A 108 3.98 3.21 -12.69
C ARG A 108 2.93 4.20 -12.17
N ILE A 109 3.21 4.86 -11.04
CA ILE A 109 2.37 5.93 -10.48
C ILE A 109 2.28 7.10 -11.46
N ASP A 110 3.41 7.58 -11.97
CA ASP A 110 3.45 8.70 -12.93
C ASP A 110 2.62 8.38 -14.19
N ALA A 111 2.83 7.21 -14.78
CA ALA A 111 2.07 6.78 -15.96
C ALA A 111 0.57 6.69 -15.69
N PHE A 112 0.17 6.19 -14.52
CA PHE A 112 -1.23 6.11 -14.12
C PHE A 112 -1.84 7.50 -13.92
N LEU A 113 -1.12 8.42 -13.28
CA LEU A 113 -1.58 9.79 -13.07
C LEU A 113 -1.68 10.57 -14.39
N ASP A 114 -0.71 10.43 -15.28
CA ASP A 114 -0.76 11.07 -16.61
C ASP A 114 -1.97 10.61 -17.43
N GLN A 115 -2.38 9.35 -17.27
CA GLN A 115 -3.54 8.78 -17.95
C GLN A 115 -4.87 9.25 -17.35
N HIS A 116 -4.98 9.32 -16.01
CA HIS A 116 -6.25 9.51 -15.31
C HIS A 116 -6.44 10.89 -14.69
N ALA A 117 -5.37 11.63 -14.48
CA ALA A 117 -5.34 12.98 -13.92
C ALA A 117 -4.31 13.85 -14.65
N PRO A 118 -4.44 14.04 -15.98
CA PRO A 118 -3.46 14.80 -16.74
C PRO A 118 -3.34 16.23 -16.19
N ARG A 119 -2.13 16.74 -16.16
CA ARG A 119 -1.87 18.13 -15.75
C ARG A 119 -2.54 19.06 -16.78
N PRO A 120 -3.14 20.18 -16.33
CA PRO A 120 -3.72 21.20 -17.22
C PRO A 120 -2.66 21.85 -18.09
#